data_47d71bfa54873b893981f2f0d2109b45
#
_entry.id   47d71bfa54873b893981f2f0d2109b45
#
_cell.length_a   1.000
_cell.length_b   1.000
_cell.length_c   1.000
_cell.angle_alpha   90.00
_cell.angle_beta   90.00
_cell.angle_gamma   90.00
#
_symmetry.space_group_name_H-M   'P 1'
#
loop_
_entity.id
_entity.type
_entity.pdbx_description
1 polymer ?
#
loop_
_entity_poly.entity_id
_entity_poly.type
_entity_poly.pdbx_seq_one_letter_code
_entity_poly.pdbx_strand_id
1 'polypeptide(L)'
;QNYNIDIDTSIEDTARQLLDKMNVKPADKNEYIIKPDNVTLLDVMLDGKAIALNYSSSYKQMSTQVELLFRAAVVKMLTQIDDVLYVHFYVDGKEALYEDGTVIGALKKTDFTESDSAFGEMDWRNVQLYYADYTGTKLVKVKEMLAYNKNMPIERMIVQRLISGPTAAGAYTSLPKDVKLLGVSVVEKVCYVNLSEEFRDELVNVSSYVEIYSIVNSLCALDSIESVKIFINGDYTNTFRDSISLDRPVSYTHLTL
;
A
#
# COMPACT_ATOMS: atom_id res chain seq x y z
N GLN A 1 7.97 -3.88 21.59
CA GLN A 1 7.78 -5.25 22.12
C GLN A 1 9.12 -5.77 22.64
N ASN A 2 9.11 -6.38 23.83
CA ASN A 2 10.28 -7.09 24.36
C ASN A 2 10.17 -8.56 23.95
N TYR A 3 11.14 -9.05 23.19
CA TYR A 3 11.20 -10.45 22.75
C TYR A 3 12.27 -11.21 23.55
N ASN A 4 11.94 -12.38 24.05
CA ASN A 4 12.94 -13.33 24.57
C ASN A 4 13.57 -14.05 23.38
N ILE A 5 14.88 -13.89 23.22
CA ILE A 5 15.70 -14.51 22.19
C ILE A 5 16.69 -15.44 22.86
N ASP A 6 17.00 -16.56 22.22
CA ASP A 6 18.03 -17.48 22.67
C ASP A 6 19.43 -16.87 22.39
N ILE A 7 20.20 -16.57 23.42
CA ILE A 7 21.41 -15.75 23.33
C ILE A 7 22.64 -16.62 22.84
N ASP A 8 22.49 -17.93 22.77
CA ASP A 8 23.57 -18.84 22.34
C ASP A 8 23.58 -19.12 20.82
N THR A 9 22.93 -18.24 20.02
CA THR A 9 22.85 -18.39 18.57
C THR A 9 23.73 -17.39 17.84
N SER A 10 24.04 -17.65 16.55
CA SER A 10 24.77 -16.70 15.71
C SER A 10 24.01 -15.38 15.56
N ILE A 11 24.71 -14.30 15.16
CA ILE A 11 24.07 -13.00 14.88
C ILE A 11 23.03 -13.15 13.77
N GLU A 12 23.31 -13.95 12.73
CA GLU A 12 22.38 -14.24 11.63
C GLU A 12 21.13 -14.97 12.11
N ASP A 13 21.28 -15.97 12.99
CA ASP A 13 20.15 -16.72 13.55
C ASP A 13 19.29 -15.82 14.47
N THR A 14 19.95 -15.00 15.27
CA THR A 14 19.29 -13.98 16.10
C THR A 14 18.49 -13.01 15.24
N ALA A 15 19.08 -12.53 14.14
CA ALA A 15 18.42 -11.64 13.21
C ALA A 15 17.20 -12.32 12.53
N ARG A 16 17.33 -13.59 12.11
CA ARG A 16 16.21 -14.37 11.55
C ARG A 16 15.08 -14.52 12.54
N GLN A 17 15.38 -14.90 13.80
CA GLN A 17 14.37 -15.03 14.85
C GLN A 17 13.61 -13.71 15.10
N LEU A 18 14.32 -12.58 15.12
CA LEU A 18 13.70 -11.26 15.29
C LEU A 18 12.79 -10.91 14.11
N LEU A 19 13.27 -11.13 12.88
CA LEU A 19 12.51 -10.87 11.66
C LEU A 19 11.25 -11.76 11.56
N ASP A 20 11.34 -13.02 11.99
CA ASP A 20 10.20 -13.94 12.04
C ASP A 20 9.15 -13.46 13.06
N LYS A 21 9.59 -12.93 14.21
CA LYS A 21 8.68 -12.36 15.22
C LYS A 21 7.95 -11.10 14.75
N MET A 22 8.52 -10.33 13.81
CA MET A 22 7.82 -9.21 13.19
C MET A 22 6.60 -9.65 12.36
N ASN A 23 6.52 -10.93 11.97
CA ASN A 23 5.40 -11.49 11.21
C ASN A 23 4.27 -12.01 12.11
N VAL A 24 4.49 -12.08 13.43
CA VAL A 24 3.47 -12.55 14.39
C VAL A 24 2.48 -11.42 14.64
N LYS A 25 1.18 -11.74 14.52
CA LYS A 25 0.12 -10.78 14.79
C LYS A 25 0.24 -10.25 16.24
N PRO A 26 0.35 -8.93 16.43
CA PRO A 26 0.47 -8.34 17.75
C PRO A 26 -0.76 -8.65 18.61
N ALA A 27 -0.53 -8.78 19.93
CA ALA A 27 -1.62 -8.93 20.90
C ALA A 27 -2.33 -7.59 21.17
N ASP A 28 -1.61 -6.47 21.04
CA ASP A 28 -2.15 -5.12 21.19
C ASP A 28 -2.81 -4.68 19.88
N LYS A 29 -4.02 -4.12 20.01
CA LYS A 29 -4.78 -3.58 18.87
C LYS A 29 -4.15 -2.33 18.23
N ASN A 30 -3.22 -1.69 18.92
CA ASN A 30 -2.49 -0.52 18.45
C ASN A 30 -1.16 -0.88 17.76
N GLU A 31 -0.79 -2.15 17.72
CA GLU A 31 0.40 -2.65 17.04
C GLU A 31 0.02 -3.34 15.73
N TYR A 32 0.83 -3.16 14.70
CA TYR A 32 0.55 -3.63 13.35
C TYR A 32 1.74 -4.38 12.75
N ILE A 33 1.44 -5.38 11.91
CA ILE A 33 2.45 -6.03 11.07
C ILE A 33 2.75 -5.07 9.92
N ILE A 34 4.00 -4.62 9.81
CA ILE A 34 4.43 -3.68 8.77
C ILE A 34 4.79 -4.43 7.48
N LYS A 35 5.36 -5.64 7.60
CA LYS A 35 5.78 -6.43 6.45
C LYS A 35 4.56 -7.04 5.76
N PRO A 36 4.35 -6.81 4.45
CA PRO A 36 3.30 -7.51 3.69
C PRO A 36 3.55 -9.03 3.67
N ASP A 37 2.48 -9.84 3.70
CA ASP A 37 2.56 -11.29 3.76
C ASP A 37 3.27 -11.92 2.56
N ASN A 38 3.20 -11.27 1.39
CA ASN A 38 3.84 -11.73 0.15
C ASN A 38 5.33 -11.41 0.06
N VAL A 39 5.90 -10.61 0.97
CA VAL A 39 7.32 -10.28 1.00
C VAL A 39 8.09 -11.34 1.80
N THR A 40 8.91 -12.12 1.12
CA THR A 40 9.66 -13.23 1.71
C THR A 40 11.12 -12.84 1.91
N LEU A 41 11.66 -13.12 3.11
CA LEU A 41 13.09 -13.06 3.37
C LEU A 41 13.75 -14.31 2.77
N LEU A 42 14.65 -14.13 1.84
CA LEU A 42 15.37 -15.21 1.16
C LEU A 42 16.66 -15.58 1.89
N ASP A 43 17.40 -14.58 2.37
CA ASP A 43 18.66 -14.80 3.05
C ASP A 43 19.03 -13.69 4.03
N VAL A 44 19.87 -14.05 5.00
CA VAL A 44 20.49 -13.17 6.01
C VAL A 44 21.95 -13.50 6.10
N MET A 45 22.81 -12.52 5.90
CA MET A 45 24.28 -12.67 6.00
C MET A 45 24.86 -11.57 6.87
N LEU A 46 25.89 -11.91 7.65
CA LEU A 46 26.70 -10.94 8.40
C LEU A 46 27.93 -10.58 7.57
N ASP A 47 28.16 -9.30 7.31
CA ASP A 47 29.38 -8.78 6.69
C ASP A 47 30.00 -7.71 7.60
N GLY A 48 31.01 -8.10 8.35
CA GLY A 48 31.62 -7.24 9.36
C GLY A 48 30.62 -6.81 10.43
N LYS A 49 30.24 -5.54 10.45
CA LYS A 49 29.23 -4.97 11.36
C LYS A 49 27.90 -4.67 10.66
N ALA A 50 27.72 -5.19 9.47
CA ALA A 50 26.50 -5.03 8.69
C ALA A 50 25.75 -6.36 8.55
N ILE A 51 24.43 -6.33 8.69
CA ILE A 51 23.55 -7.43 8.30
C ILE A 51 23.02 -7.14 6.91
N ALA A 52 23.24 -8.05 5.97
CA ALA A 52 22.66 -8.04 4.64
C ALA A 52 21.38 -8.89 4.62
N LEU A 53 20.26 -8.30 4.22
CA LEU A 53 18.97 -8.94 4.12
C LEU A 53 18.56 -9.04 2.64
N ASN A 54 18.35 -10.25 2.14
CA ASN A 54 17.89 -10.46 0.78
C ASN A 54 16.42 -10.85 0.77
N TYR A 55 15.59 -10.05 0.12
CA TYR A 55 14.15 -10.26 -0.01
C TYR A 55 13.77 -10.70 -1.43
N SER A 56 12.60 -11.30 -1.57
CA SER A 56 12.00 -11.63 -2.87
C SER A 56 11.60 -10.38 -3.65
N SER A 57 11.39 -10.51 -4.98
CA SER A 57 10.93 -9.44 -5.88
C SER A 57 9.64 -8.75 -5.42
N SER A 58 8.81 -9.43 -4.63
CA SER A 58 7.61 -8.86 -4.01
C SER A 58 7.90 -7.65 -3.11
N TYR A 59 9.15 -7.50 -2.64
CA TYR A 59 9.61 -6.32 -1.92
C TYR A 59 9.32 -5.02 -2.69
N LYS A 60 9.50 -5.02 -4.01
CA LYS A 60 9.27 -3.87 -4.90
C LYS A 60 7.79 -3.48 -5.06
N GLN A 61 6.88 -4.33 -4.57
CA GLN A 61 5.44 -4.06 -4.61
C GLN A 61 4.93 -3.28 -3.40
N MET A 62 5.80 -3.05 -2.40
CA MET A 62 5.48 -2.17 -1.29
C MET A 62 5.32 -0.73 -1.78
N SER A 63 4.34 0.00 -1.22
CA SER A 63 4.32 1.45 -1.42
C SER A 63 5.53 2.08 -0.74
N THR A 64 6.00 3.22 -1.24
CA THR A 64 7.14 3.96 -0.70
C THR A 64 7.03 4.18 0.81
N GLN A 65 5.81 4.48 1.31
CA GLN A 65 5.56 4.69 2.73
C GLN A 65 5.72 3.39 3.55
N VAL A 66 5.15 2.28 3.07
CA VAL A 66 5.27 0.97 3.74
C VAL A 66 6.71 0.51 3.74
N GLU A 67 7.42 0.67 2.62
CA GLU A 67 8.83 0.33 2.49
C GLU A 67 9.71 1.12 3.47
N LEU A 68 9.49 2.43 3.59
CA LEU A 68 10.22 3.30 4.52
C LEU A 68 10.01 2.85 5.97
N LEU A 69 8.75 2.61 6.36
CA LEU A 69 8.39 2.12 7.71
C LEU A 69 8.99 0.75 7.99
N PHE A 70 8.91 -0.15 7.02
CA PHE A 70 9.49 -1.49 7.11
C PHE A 70 11.01 -1.42 7.33
N ARG A 71 11.72 -0.65 6.50
CA ARG A 71 13.18 -0.46 6.67
C ARG A 71 13.53 0.14 8.02
N ALA A 72 12.81 1.17 8.46
CA ALA A 72 13.05 1.79 9.76
C ALA A 72 12.85 0.81 10.92
N ALA A 73 11.78 0.02 10.89
CA ALA A 73 11.51 -1.00 11.93
C ALA A 73 12.60 -2.07 11.95
N VAL A 74 12.99 -2.59 10.80
CA VAL A 74 14.04 -3.61 10.66
C VAL A 74 15.39 -3.08 11.14
N VAL A 75 15.79 -1.88 10.70
CA VAL A 75 17.08 -1.28 11.10
C VAL A 75 17.10 -0.99 12.59
N LYS A 76 16.04 -0.35 13.14
CA LYS A 76 15.96 -0.08 14.59
C LYS A 76 15.96 -1.34 15.43
N MET A 77 15.43 -2.44 14.93
CA MET A 77 15.40 -3.73 15.61
C MET A 77 16.77 -4.43 15.56
N LEU A 78 17.33 -4.60 14.35
CA LEU A 78 18.58 -5.36 14.18
C LEU A 78 19.81 -4.65 14.75
N THR A 79 19.83 -3.31 14.73
CA THR A 79 20.91 -2.54 15.36
C THR A 79 20.84 -2.51 16.90
N GLN A 80 19.94 -3.30 17.53
CA GLN A 80 19.99 -3.61 18.96
C GLN A 80 20.83 -4.86 19.26
N ILE A 81 21.15 -5.65 18.24
CA ILE A 81 22.07 -6.78 18.37
C ILE A 81 23.49 -6.22 18.53
N ASP A 82 24.23 -6.68 19.53
CA ASP A 82 25.61 -6.30 19.74
C ASP A 82 26.44 -6.55 18.48
N ASP A 83 27.36 -5.62 18.17
CA ASP A 83 28.20 -5.61 16.95
C ASP A 83 27.47 -5.36 15.62
N VAL A 84 26.16 -5.18 15.57
CA VAL A 84 25.43 -4.80 14.36
C VAL A 84 25.22 -3.28 14.33
N LEU A 85 25.85 -2.61 13.38
CA LEU A 85 25.76 -1.15 13.22
C LEU A 85 24.95 -0.75 11.97
N TYR A 86 24.92 -1.62 10.96
CA TYR A 86 24.31 -1.32 9.66
C TYR A 86 23.43 -2.46 9.19
N VAL A 87 22.46 -2.11 8.35
CA VAL A 87 21.62 -3.08 7.63
C VAL A 87 21.62 -2.73 6.15
N HIS A 88 21.91 -3.70 5.29
CA HIS A 88 21.79 -3.60 3.85
C HIS A 88 20.56 -4.38 3.37
N PHE A 89 19.88 -3.81 2.39
CA PHE A 89 18.72 -4.44 1.77
C PHE A 89 19.03 -4.85 0.33
N TYR A 90 18.74 -6.11 0.02
CA TYR A 90 18.86 -6.70 -1.30
C TYR A 90 17.49 -7.23 -1.74
N VAL A 91 17.25 -7.25 -3.05
CA VAL A 91 16.06 -7.82 -3.68
C VAL A 91 16.51 -8.74 -4.81
N ASP A 92 16.21 -10.04 -4.67
CA ASP A 92 16.67 -11.09 -5.59
C ASP A 92 18.20 -11.02 -5.83
N GLY A 93 18.98 -10.82 -4.76
CA GLY A 93 20.43 -10.77 -4.78
C GLY A 93 21.04 -9.48 -5.35
N LYS A 94 20.23 -8.46 -5.67
CA LYS A 94 20.68 -7.14 -6.14
C LYS A 94 20.41 -6.11 -5.05
N GLU A 95 21.25 -5.07 -4.96
CA GLU A 95 21.00 -3.96 -4.04
C GLU A 95 19.61 -3.37 -4.24
N ALA A 96 18.92 -3.12 -3.12
CA ALA A 96 17.63 -2.44 -3.16
C ALA A 96 17.81 -0.97 -3.57
N LEU A 97 16.87 -0.47 -4.37
CA LEU A 97 16.92 0.88 -4.93
C LEU A 97 15.76 1.73 -4.39
N TYR A 98 16.00 3.02 -4.27
CA TYR A 98 14.92 4.00 -4.13
C TYR A 98 14.09 4.09 -5.42
N GLU A 99 12.95 4.75 -5.36
CA GLU A 99 12.04 4.96 -6.50
C GLU A 99 12.72 5.69 -7.66
N ASP A 100 13.69 6.57 -7.37
CA ASP A 100 14.50 7.28 -8.36
C ASP A 100 15.65 6.45 -8.97
N GLY A 101 15.80 5.19 -8.56
CA GLY A 101 16.82 4.26 -9.03
C GLY A 101 18.16 4.36 -8.31
N THR A 102 18.30 5.22 -7.30
CA THR A 102 19.54 5.28 -6.49
C THR A 102 19.60 4.10 -5.51
N VAL A 103 20.83 3.64 -5.20
CA VAL A 103 21.06 2.55 -4.26
C VAL A 103 20.75 3.00 -2.84
N ILE A 104 19.98 2.20 -2.09
CA ILE A 104 19.64 2.49 -0.68
C ILE A 104 20.88 2.47 0.21
N GLY A 105 21.81 1.54 -0.04
CA GLY A 105 23.06 1.41 0.70
C GLY A 105 22.88 0.92 2.14
N ALA A 106 23.92 1.16 2.96
CA ALA A 106 23.96 0.78 4.36
C ALA A 106 23.13 1.75 5.21
N LEU A 107 22.14 1.24 5.90
CA LEU A 107 21.27 2.02 6.79
C LEU A 107 21.66 1.76 8.25
N LYS A 108 21.65 2.81 9.07
CA LYS A 108 21.90 2.77 10.52
C LYS A 108 20.74 3.37 11.30
N LYS A 109 20.67 3.14 12.59
CA LYS A 109 19.59 3.60 13.48
C LYS A 109 19.39 5.13 13.40
N THR A 110 20.46 5.90 13.24
CA THR A 110 20.40 7.38 13.20
C THR A 110 19.88 7.94 11.88
N ASP A 111 19.76 7.12 10.83
CA ASP A 111 19.14 7.53 9.57
C ASP A 111 17.61 7.65 9.68
N PHE A 112 17.05 7.12 10.78
CA PHE A 112 15.63 7.18 11.13
C PHE A 112 15.45 7.91 12.47
N THR A 113 15.49 9.23 12.45
CA THR A 113 15.32 10.05 13.66
C THR A 113 13.86 10.07 14.12
N GLU A 114 13.65 10.14 15.46
CA GLU A 114 12.29 10.24 16.03
C GLU A 114 11.60 11.57 15.70
N SER A 115 12.38 12.55 15.24
CA SER A 115 11.90 13.86 14.80
C SER A 115 11.44 13.88 13.34
N ASP A 116 11.59 12.78 12.59
CA ASP A 116 10.95 12.67 11.29
C ASP A 116 9.44 12.61 11.52
N SER A 117 8.82 13.78 11.46
CA SER A 117 7.38 14.01 11.58
C SER A 117 6.55 13.11 10.63
N ALA A 118 7.20 12.54 9.61
CA ALA A 118 6.62 11.53 8.74
C ALA A 118 6.16 10.26 9.49
N PHE A 119 6.84 9.83 10.55
CA PHE A 119 6.45 8.62 11.32
C PHE A 119 5.38 8.88 12.36
N GLY A 120 5.38 10.07 13.00
CA GLY A 120 4.37 10.45 14.00
C GLY A 120 3.00 10.75 13.42
N GLU A 121 2.91 10.95 12.12
CA GLU A 121 1.67 11.29 11.40
C GLU A 121 1.08 10.12 10.61
N MET A 122 1.73 8.94 10.63
CA MET A 122 1.20 7.74 9.97
C MET A 122 0.11 7.09 10.80
N ASP A 123 -0.96 6.72 10.16
CA ASP A 123 -2.06 5.93 10.71
C ASP A 123 -2.32 4.71 9.83
N TRP A 124 -2.97 3.69 10.40
CA TRP A 124 -3.30 2.45 9.72
C TRP A 124 -4.80 2.26 9.73
N ARG A 125 -5.37 2.03 8.58
CA ARG A 125 -6.81 1.81 8.49
C ARG A 125 -7.13 0.60 7.63
N ASN A 126 -7.98 -0.27 8.17
CA ASN A 126 -8.60 -1.30 7.38
C ASN A 126 -9.61 -0.66 6.44
N VAL A 127 -9.38 -0.81 5.15
CA VAL A 127 -10.28 -0.34 4.09
C VAL A 127 -10.85 -1.51 3.32
N GLN A 128 -12.01 -1.28 2.73
CA GLN A 128 -12.67 -2.24 1.86
C GLN A 128 -12.60 -1.70 0.44
N LEU A 129 -11.84 -2.38 -0.41
CA LEU A 129 -11.63 -2.02 -1.80
C LEU A 129 -12.40 -2.97 -2.72
N TYR A 130 -12.82 -2.46 -3.86
CA TYR A 130 -13.54 -3.23 -4.85
C TYR A 130 -12.77 -3.21 -6.17
N TYR A 131 -12.35 -4.38 -6.64
CA TYR A 131 -11.60 -4.58 -7.87
C TYR A 131 -12.38 -5.44 -8.86
N ALA A 132 -11.94 -5.50 -10.11
CA ALA A 132 -12.54 -6.39 -11.09
C ALA A 132 -12.33 -7.87 -10.70
N ASP A 133 -13.28 -8.73 -11.05
CA ASP A 133 -13.11 -10.17 -11.05
C ASP A 133 -12.35 -10.63 -12.32
N TYR A 134 -12.10 -11.93 -12.44
CA TYR A 134 -11.40 -12.49 -13.61
C TYR A 134 -12.17 -12.32 -14.93
N THR A 135 -13.48 -12.07 -14.88
CA THR A 135 -14.31 -11.84 -16.06
C THR A 135 -14.37 -10.37 -16.45
N GLY A 136 -13.96 -9.45 -15.55
CA GLY A 136 -14.08 -8.00 -15.71
C GLY A 136 -15.52 -7.48 -15.71
N THR A 137 -16.50 -8.31 -15.32
CA THR A 137 -17.93 -7.94 -15.33
C THR A 137 -18.51 -7.73 -13.94
N LYS A 138 -17.81 -8.17 -12.91
CA LYS A 138 -18.21 -8.07 -11.50
C LYS A 138 -17.12 -7.50 -10.63
N LEU A 139 -17.49 -7.10 -9.42
CA LEU A 139 -16.56 -6.59 -8.41
C LEU A 139 -16.26 -7.65 -7.36
N VAL A 140 -14.97 -7.78 -7.04
CA VAL A 140 -14.46 -8.57 -5.92
C VAL A 140 -14.08 -7.64 -4.80
N LYS A 141 -14.58 -7.92 -3.60
CA LYS A 141 -14.29 -7.18 -2.39
C LYS A 141 -13.00 -7.67 -1.74
N VAL A 142 -12.05 -6.76 -1.54
CA VAL A 142 -10.77 -6.99 -0.87
C VAL A 142 -10.70 -6.14 0.40
N LYS A 143 -10.36 -6.75 1.52
CA LYS A 143 -10.02 -6.01 2.75
C LYS A 143 -8.51 -5.83 2.79
N GLU A 144 -8.07 -4.60 2.90
CA GLU A 144 -6.65 -4.25 2.92
C GLU A 144 -6.37 -3.26 4.05
N MET A 145 -5.21 -3.40 4.69
CA MET A 145 -4.74 -2.42 5.65
C MET A 145 -3.86 -1.41 4.92
N LEU A 146 -4.27 -0.16 4.90
CA LEU A 146 -3.51 0.93 4.32
C LEU A 146 -2.80 1.76 5.41
N ALA A 147 -1.51 1.97 5.20
CA ALA A 147 -0.74 2.97 5.91
C ALA A 147 -0.92 4.31 5.20
N TYR A 148 -1.26 5.36 5.91
CA TYR A 148 -1.42 6.68 5.32
C TYR A 148 -0.99 7.79 6.30
N ASN A 149 -0.57 8.92 5.75
CA ASN A 149 -0.29 10.10 6.56
C ASN A 149 -1.60 10.73 7.02
N LYS A 150 -1.76 11.01 8.33
CA LYS A 150 -2.97 11.61 8.93
C LYS A 150 -3.37 12.94 8.29
N ASN A 151 -2.40 13.65 7.71
CA ASN A 151 -2.63 14.92 6.99
C ASN A 151 -3.15 14.70 5.56
N MET A 152 -3.21 13.45 5.07
CA MET A 152 -3.75 13.11 3.76
C MET A 152 -5.17 12.54 3.92
N PRO A 153 -6.15 13.01 3.16
CA PRO A 153 -7.49 12.43 3.17
C PRO A 153 -7.45 10.94 2.82
N ILE A 154 -8.15 10.11 3.59
CA ILE A 154 -8.21 8.64 3.38
C ILE A 154 -8.80 8.32 2.00
N GLU A 155 -9.71 9.15 1.51
CA GLU A 155 -10.33 9.05 0.18
C GLU A 155 -9.27 9.10 -0.92
N ARG A 156 -8.27 9.97 -0.77
CA ARG A 156 -7.15 10.07 -1.70
C ARG A 156 -6.37 8.76 -1.76
N MET A 157 -6.07 8.18 -0.60
CA MET A 157 -5.36 6.91 -0.49
C MET A 157 -6.12 5.76 -1.13
N ILE A 158 -7.45 5.70 -0.91
CA ILE A 158 -8.30 4.68 -1.53
C ILE A 158 -8.22 4.75 -3.06
N VAL A 159 -8.39 5.94 -3.64
CA VAL A 159 -8.33 6.09 -5.11
C VAL A 159 -6.94 5.79 -5.65
N GLN A 160 -5.88 6.26 -5.00
CA GLN A 160 -4.50 5.95 -5.40
C GLN A 160 -4.23 4.44 -5.33
N ARG A 161 -4.76 3.76 -4.30
CA ARG A 161 -4.60 2.31 -4.15
C ARG A 161 -5.34 1.53 -5.24
N LEU A 162 -6.54 1.98 -5.65
CA LEU A 162 -7.26 1.41 -6.77
C LEU A 162 -6.49 1.56 -8.10
N ILE A 163 -5.89 2.74 -8.33
CA ILE A 163 -5.05 3.01 -9.51
C ILE A 163 -3.82 2.08 -9.52
N SER A 164 -3.19 1.86 -8.37
CA SER A 164 -2.03 0.95 -8.25
C SER A 164 -2.38 -0.51 -8.52
N GLY A 165 -3.65 -0.88 -8.47
CA GLY A 165 -4.15 -2.23 -8.69
C GLY A 165 -4.06 -3.14 -7.45
N PRO A 166 -4.70 -4.32 -7.49
CA PRO A 166 -4.77 -5.25 -6.37
C PRO A 166 -3.47 -6.03 -6.15
N THR A 167 -3.20 -6.38 -4.88
CA THR A 167 -2.18 -7.39 -4.51
C THR A 167 -2.81 -8.74 -4.15
N ALA A 168 -4.13 -8.76 -3.90
CA ALA A 168 -4.86 -9.95 -3.50
C ALA A 168 -5.08 -10.90 -4.69
N ALA A 169 -4.89 -12.19 -4.47
CA ALA A 169 -5.20 -13.21 -5.47
C ALA A 169 -6.70 -13.23 -5.80
N GLY A 170 -7.03 -13.35 -7.08
CA GLY A 170 -8.41 -13.37 -7.57
C GLY A 170 -9.06 -11.99 -7.77
N ALA A 171 -8.33 -10.92 -7.46
CA ALA A 171 -8.71 -9.56 -7.81
C ALA A 171 -7.85 -9.06 -8.98
N TYR A 172 -8.43 -8.27 -9.87
CA TYR A 172 -7.79 -7.76 -11.09
C TYR A 172 -7.93 -6.26 -11.19
N THR A 173 -7.01 -5.61 -11.89
CA THR A 173 -7.02 -4.16 -12.12
C THR A 173 -8.35 -3.70 -12.69
N SER A 174 -8.93 -2.68 -12.08
CA SER A 174 -10.21 -2.08 -12.48
C SER A 174 -10.07 -0.68 -13.06
N LEU A 175 -8.86 -0.11 -13.10
CA LEU A 175 -8.60 1.23 -13.62
C LEU A 175 -7.41 1.19 -14.58
N PRO A 176 -7.36 2.05 -15.62
CA PRO A 176 -6.20 2.17 -16.51
C PRO A 176 -4.93 2.56 -15.74
N LYS A 177 -3.76 2.02 -16.16
CA LYS A 177 -2.48 2.20 -15.44
C LYS A 177 -2.00 3.65 -15.39
N ASP A 178 -2.28 4.42 -16.45
CA ASP A 178 -1.76 5.77 -16.62
C ASP A 178 -2.67 6.85 -16.02
N VAL A 179 -3.81 6.44 -15.45
CA VAL A 179 -4.73 7.32 -14.76
C VAL A 179 -4.04 8.00 -13.57
N LYS A 180 -4.26 9.31 -13.45
CA LYS A 180 -3.79 10.12 -12.33
C LYS A 180 -4.95 10.69 -11.55
N LEU A 181 -4.83 10.71 -10.22
CA LEU A 181 -5.75 11.42 -9.35
C LEU A 181 -5.37 12.90 -9.31
N LEU A 182 -6.16 13.75 -9.96
CA LEU A 182 -5.95 15.20 -10.01
C LEU A 182 -6.47 15.89 -8.74
N GLY A 183 -7.54 15.38 -8.13
CA GLY A 183 -8.10 15.94 -6.92
C GLY A 183 -9.14 15.04 -6.25
N VAL A 184 -9.28 15.19 -4.93
CA VAL A 184 -10.34 14.57 -4.16
C VAL A 184 -10.78 15.52 -3.05
N SER A 185 -12.09 15.60 -2.81
CA SER A 185 -12.66 16.36 -1.70
C SER A 185 -14.01 15.75 -1.30
N VAL A 186 -14.42 15.99 -0.05
CA VAL A 186 -15.71 15.52 0.46
C VAL A 186 -16.52 16.73 0.94
N VAL A 187 -17.75 16.85 0.44
CA VAL A 187 -18.70 17.89 0.85
C VAL A 187 -20.05 17.22 1.04
N GLU A 188 -20.69 17.42 2.20
CA GLU A 188 -22.02 16.87 2.52
C GLU A 188 -22.19 15.38 2.19
N LYS A 189 -21.17 14.58 2.54
CA LYS A 189 -21.07 13.13 2.29
C LYS A 189 -20.99 12.73 0.81
N VAL A 190 -20.82 13.67 -0.10
CA VAL A 190 -20.49 13.42 -1.50
C VAL A 190 -18.97 13.52 -1.66
N CYS A 191 -18.34 12.45 -2.14
CA CYS A 191 -16.93 12.46 -2.49
C CYS A 191 -16.75 12.88 -3.95
N TYR A 192 -16.06 13.98 -4.18
CA TYR A 192 -15.73 14.51 -5.50
C TYR A 192 -14.36 14.03 -5.90
N VAL A 193 -14.27 13.21 -6.95
CA VAL A 193 -13.03 12.60 -7.45
C VAL A 193 -12.76 13.15 -8.84
N ASN A 194 -11.62 13.81 -9.04
CA ASN A 194 -11.17 14.29 -10.34
C ASN A 194 -10.00 13.42 -10.83
N LEU A 195 -10.23 12.74 -11.94
CA LEU A 195 -9.24 11.87 -12.60
C LEU A 195 -8.74 12.53 -13.89
N SER A 196 -7.57 12.12 -14.34
CA SER A 196 -7.00 12.58 -15.61
C SER A 196 -7.73 11.94 -16.81
N GLU A 197 -7.48 12.46 -18.00
CA GLU A 197 -8.16 12.05 -19.25
C GLU A 197 -7.96 10.57 -19.57
N GLU A 198 -6.84 9.99 -19.12
CA GLU A 198 -6.50 8.56 -19.31
C GLU A 198 -7.52 7.61 -18.65
N PHE A 199 -8.40 8.13 -17.78
CA PHE A 199 -9.52 7.35 -17.27
C PHE A 199 -10.51 6.93 -18.36
N ARG A 200 -10.52 7.62 -19.51
CA ARG A 200 -11.33 7.25 -20.68
C ARG A 200 -10.74 6.11 -21.50
N ASP A 201 -9.47 5.75 -21.27
CA ASP A 201 -8.82 4.66 -22.00
C ASP A 201 -9.51 3.34 -21.68
N GLU A 202 -9.77 2.54 -22.72
CA GLU A 202 -10.44 1.26 -22.56
C GLU A 202 -9.52 0.24 -21.89
N LEU A 203 -10.01 -0.36 -20.81
CA LEU A 203 -9.42 -1.57 -20.26
C LEU A 203 -9.94 -2.79 -21.03
N VAL A 204 -9.03 -3.58 -21.59
CA VAL A 204 -9.39 -4.83 -22.25
C VAL A 204 -10.02 -5.77 -21.23
N ASN A 205 -11.22 -6.26 -21.55
CA ASN A 205 -12.01 -7.20 -20.74
C ASN A 205 -12.51 -6.64 -19.38
N VAL A 206 -12.61 -5.33 -19.20
CA VAL A 206 -13.24 -4.74 -18.00
C VAL A 206 -14.43 -3.88 -18.43
N SER A 207 -15.57 -4.12 -17.84
CA SER A 207 -16.79 -3.34 -18.09
C SER A 207 -16.66 -1.91 -17.53
N SER A 208 -17.15 -0.91 -18.27
CA SER A 208 -17.21 0.48 -17.83
C SER A 208 -17.93 0.65 -16.47
N TYR A 209 -18.94 -0.18 -16.21
CA TYR A 209 -19.60 -0.22 -14.88
C TYR A 209 -18.67 -0.66 -13.77
N VAL A 210 -17.84 -1.68 -14.01
CA VAL A 210 -16.85 -2.17 -13.04
C VAL A 210 -15.82 -1.08 -12.73
N GLU A 211 -15.36 -0.33 -13.71
CA GLU A 211 -14.43 0.78 -13.51
C GLU A 211 -15.04 1.87 -12.61
N ILE A 212 -16.25 2.34 -12.92
CA ILE A 212 -16.94 3.34 -12.12
C ILE A 212 -17.23 2.83 -10.71
N TYR A 213 -17.83 1.64 -10.60
CA TYR A 213 -18.26 1.11 -9.30
C TYR A 213 -17.11 0.58 -8.45
N SER A 214 -15.94 0.31 -9.02
CA SER A 214 -14.71 0.08 -8.26
C SER A 214 -14.39 1.29 -7.37
N ILE A 215 -14.45 2.49 -7.93
CA ILE A 215 -14.23 3.76 -7.20
C ILE A 215 -15.37 4.04 -6.24
N VAL A 216 -16.61 4.00 -6.74
CA VAL A 216 -17.82 4.33 -5.97
C VAL A 216 -17.96 3.43 -4.74
N ASN A 217 -17.90 2.12 -4.92
CA ASN A 217 -18.11 1.17 -3.83
C ASN A 217 -16.98 1.20 -2.80
N SER A 218 -15.73 1.44 -3.25
CA SER A 218 -14.59 1.55 -2.34
C SER A 218 -14.67 2.81 -1.48
N LEU A 219 -15.12 3.92 -2.02
CA LEU A 219 -15.29 5.17 -1.28
C LEU A 219 -16.54 5.14 -0.39
N CYS A 220 -17.67 4.63 -0.90
CA CYS A 220 -18.89 4.46 -0.10
C CYS A 220 -18.78 3.36 0.98
N ALA A 221 -17.69 2.60 1.02
CA ALA A 221 -17.38 1.73 2.16
C ALA A 221 -16.91 2.50 3.40
N LEU A 222 -16.63 3.80 3.26
CA LEU A 222 -16.40 4.72 4.38
C LEU A 222 -17.76 5.27 4.87
N ASP A 223 -18.00 5.22 6.18
CA ASP A 223 -19.24 5.72 6.81
C ASP A 223 -19.49 7.21 6.55
N SER A 224 -18.45 7.97 6.19
CA SER A 224 -18.50 9.39 5.88
C SER A 224 -18.98 9.69 4.47
N ILE A 225 -19.14 8.70 3.57
CA ILE A 225 -19.45 8.91 2.15
C ILE A 225 -20.71 8.13 1.76
N GLU A 226 -21.71 8.84 1.22
CA GLU A 226 -22.95 8.26 0.72
C GLU A 226 -22.96 8.11 -0.81
N SER A 227 -22.24 9.01 -1.51
CA SER A 227 -22.15 8.99 -2.97
C SER A 227 -20.86 9.60 -3.48
N VAL A 228 -20.54 9.34 -4.74
CA VAL A 228 -19.30 9.79 -5.39
C VAL A 228 -19.65 10.52 -6.69
N LYS A 229 -19.10 11.70 -6.88
CA LYS A 229 -19.15 12.45 -8.13
C LYS A 229 -17.78 12.37 -8.81
N ILE A 230 -17.75 11.79 -10.00
CA ILE A 230 -16.52 11.64 -10.78
C ILE A 230 -16.42 12.75 -11.81
N PHE A 231 -15.25 13.39 -11.88
CA PHE A 231 -14.85 14.33 -12.92
C PHE A 231 -13.71 13.72 -13.72
N ILE A 232 -13.64 14.05 -14.98
CA ILE A 232 -12.53 13.68 -15.84
C ILE A 232 -11.93 14.98 -16.38
N ASN A 233 -10.68 15.23 -16.03
CA ASN A 233 -9.93 16.45 -16.36
C ASN A 233 -10.70 17.75 -16.02
N GLY A 234 -11.44 17.72 -14.88
CA GLY A 234 -12.26 18.84 -14.40
C GLY A 234 -13.65 18.96 -15.05
N ASP A 235 -13.96 18.15 -16.03
CA ASP A 235 -15.28 18.15 -16.68
C ASP A 235 -16.27 17.29 -15.88
N TYR A 236 -17.45 17.86 -15.60
CA TYR A 236 -18.49 17.27 -14.75
C TYR A 236 -19.77 16.92 -15.51
N THR A 237 -19.86 17.22 -16.80
CA THR A 237 -21.07 17.05 -17.61
C THR A 237 -21.01 15.80 -18.50
N ASN A 238 -19.94 15.03 -18.41
CA ASN A 238 -19.62 13.98 -19.35
C ASN A 238 -20.33 12.66 -19.11
N THR A 239 -20.62 12.00 -20.21
CA THR A 239 -20.93 10.59 -20.26
C THR A 239 -19.62 9.80 -20.34
N PHE A 240 -19.48 8.80 -19.49
CA PHE A 240 -18.33 7.91 -19.55
C PHE A 240 -18.54 6.87 -20.64
N ARG A 241 -17.67 6.94 -21.67
CA ARG A 241 -17.69 6.04 -22.84
C ARG A 241 -19.08 5.91 -23.47
N ASP A 242 -19.77 7.05 -23.62
CA ASP A 242 -21.09 7.18 -24.27
C ASP A 242 -22.23 6.34 -23.66
N SER A 243 -22.00 5.70 -22.50
CA SER A 243 -22.99 4.79 -21.91
C SER A 243 -23.39 5.10 -20.46
N ILE A 244 -22.49 5.69 -19.66
CA ILE A 244 -22.75 5.96 -18.25
C ILE A 244 -22.71 7.46 -18.00
N SER A 245 -23.85 8.03 -17.57
CA SER A 245 -23.89 9.44 -17.19
C SER A 245 -23.13 9.67 -15.87
N LEU A 246 -22.21 10.63 -15.87
CA LEU A 246 -21.48 11.14 -14.72
C LEU A 246 -21.99 12.52 -14.25
N ASP A 247 -23.13 12.99 -14.75
CA ASP A 247 -23.71 14.30 -14.44
C ASP A 247 -24.22 14.41 -13.00
N ARG A 248 -24.48 13.29 -12.34
CA ARG A 248 -24.93 13.20 -10.95
C ARG A 248 -24.01 12.32 -10.09
N PRO A 249 -24.00 12.54 -8.76
CA PRO A 249 -23.33 11.62 -7.86
C PRO A 249 -23.89 10.20 -7.96
N VAL A 250 -23.01 9.20 -7.92
CA VAL A 250 -23.34 7.77 -8.00
C VAL A 250 -23.20 7.17 -6.61
N SER A 251 -24.21 6.42 -6.17
CA SER A 251 -24.20 5.73 -4.88
C SER A 251 -23.77 4.26 -5.03
N TYR A 252 -23.47 3.63 -3.89
CA TYR A 252 -23.11 2.21 -3.82
C TYR A 252 -24.11 1.32 -4.58
N THR A 253 -23.60 0.33 -5.29
CA THR A 253 -24.44 -0.68 -5.94
C THR A 253 -23.87 -2.10 -5.74
N HIS A 254 -24.78 -3.07 -5.69
CA HIS A 254 -24.44 -4.49 -5.56
C HIS A 254 -24.04 -5.13 -6.92
N LEU A 255 -22.95 -4.65 -7.53
CA LEU A 255 -22.28 -5.35 -8.66
C LEU A 255 -21.34 -6.48 -8.16
N THR A 256 -21.48 -6.88 -6.91
CA THR A 256 -20.68 -7.94 -6.28
C THR A 256 -21.30 -9.31 -6.52
N LEU A 257 -20.43 -10.32 -6.58
CA LEU A 257 -20.79 -11.74 -6.56
C LEU A 257 -21.47 -12.13 -5.26
#